data_4b3c6fd68e68f1f505440ed08850db44
#
_entry.id   4b3c6fd68e68f1f505440ed08850db44
#
_cell.length_a   1.000
_cell.length_b   1.000
_cell.length_c   1.000
_cell.angle_alpha   90.00
_cell.angle_beta   90.00
_cell.angle_gamma   90.00
#
_symmetry.space_group_name_H-M   'P 1'
#
loop_
_entity.id
_entity.type
_entity.pdbx_description
1 polymer ?
#
loop_
_entity_poly.entity_id
_entity_poly.type
_entity_poly.pdbx_seq_one_letter_code
_entity_poly.pdbx_strand_id
1 'polypeptide(L)'
;MRKIRRNDNVLVIAGKDRGKIGVVREILPKEGRLIVDGVNIVKKHQRPTQQAGVAVPGGVIAREAPLHASNVMIVCKECSKPSRTGVRVRQDGVKVRVCKNCNADID
;
A
#
# COMPACT_ATOMS: atom_id res chain seq x y z
N MET A 1 4.29 -3.48 16.20
CA MET A 1 3.04 -3.07 15.53
C MET A 1 3.38 -2.42 14.20
N ARG A 2 2.72 -2.81 13.14
CA ARG A 2 2.94 -2.22 11.82
C ARG A 2 2.19 -0.91 11.69
N LYS A 3 2.85 0.09 11.12
CA LYS A 3 2.24 1.42 10.92
C LYS A 3 1.24 1.45 9.77
N ILE A 4 1.40 0.59 8.77
CA ILE A 4 0.50 0.48 7.62
C ILE A 4 0.02 -0.96 7.54
N ARG A 5 -1.28 -1.14 7.32
CA ARG A 5 -1.93 -2.44 7.23
C ARG A 5 -2.73 -2.56 5.94
N ARG A 6 -3.09 -3.79 5.60
CA ARG A 6 -4.02 -4.08 4.50
C ARG A 6 -5.33 -3.31 4.69
N ASN A 7 -5.90 -2.85 3.59
CA ASN A 7 -7.12 -2.05 3.51
C ASN A 7 -6.99 -0.60 4.02
N ASP A 8 -5.78 -0.15 4.37
CA ASP A 8 -5.57 1.26 4.70
C ASP A 8 -5.62 2.12 3.44
N ASN A 9 -6.18 3.31 3.56
CA ASN A 9 -6.06 4.33 2.51
C ASN A 9 -4.73 5.05 2.67
N VAL A 10 -3.95 5.11 1.61
CA VAL A 10 -2.63 5.75 1.61
C VAL A 10 -2.49 6.73 0.48
N LEU A 11 -1.68 7.76 0.69
CA LEU A 11 -1.26 8.72 -0.32
C LEU A 11 0.19 8.41 -0.70
N VAL A 12 0.47 8.34 -2.00
CA VAL A 12 1.83 8.20 -2.49
C VAL A 12 2.52 9.55 -2.44
N ILE A 13 3.66 9.62 -1.73
CA ILE A 13 4.38 10.89 -1.50
C ILE A 13 5.64 11.03 -2.35
N ALA A 14 6.07 9.98 -3.02
CA ALA A 14 7.28 10.00 -3.84
C ALA A 14 7.15 9.06 -5.03
N GLY A 15 7.93 9.32 -6.08
CA GLY A 15 7.95 8.50 -7.28
C GLY A 15 7.00 9.00 -8.37
N LYS A 16 6.82 8.19 -9.42
CA LYS A 16 6.03 8.56 -10.59
C LYS A 16 4.53 8.77 -10.31
N ASP A 17 4.01 8.14 -9.26
CA ASP A 17 2.60 8.21 -8.89
C ASP A 17 2.33 9.14 -7.70
N ARG A 18 3.29 10.02 -7.39
CA ARG A 18 3.14 11.00 -6.32
C ARG A 18 1.80 11.76 -6.42
N GLY A 19 1.09 11.82 -5.31
CA GLY A 19 -0.22 12.48 -5.25
C GLY A 19 -1.41 11.56 -5.44
N LYS A 20 -1.20 10.30 -5.83
CA LYS A 20 -2.29 9.34 -5.96
C LYS A 20 -2.66 8.73 -4.62
N ILE A 21 -3.94 8.49 -4.42
CA ILE A 21 -4.49 7.83 -3.24
C ILE A 21 -5.01 6.45 -3.65
N GLY A 22 -4.73 5.45 -2.84
CA GLY A 22 -5.22 4.11 -3.08
C GLY A 22 -5.33 3.31 -1.79
N VAL A 23 -5.88 2.10 -1.92
CA VAL A 23 -6.05 1.17 -0.81
C VAL A 23 -4.93 0.14 -0.83
N VAL A 24 -4.33 -0.11 0.33
CA VAL A 24 -3.29 -1.15 0.45
C VAL A 24 -3.92 -2.51 0.26
N ARG A 25 -3.46 -3.22 -0.76
CA ARG A 25 -3.96 -4.55 -1.12
C ARG A 25 -3.16 -5.66 -0.45
N GLU A 26 -1.85 -5.51 -0.37
CA GLU A 26 -0.95 -6.51 0.19
C GLU A 26 0.26 -5.85 0.81
N ILE A 27 0.80 -6.46 1.87
CA ILE A 27 2.01 -6.01 2.53
C ILE A 27 3.06 -7.10 2.45
N LEU A 28 4.28 -6.70 2.07
CA LEU A 28 5.44 -7.58 1.96
C LEU A 28 6.44 -7.20 3.06
N PRO A 29 6.24 -7.70 4.28
CA PRO A 29 6.99 -7.21 5.45
C PRO A 29 8.49 -7.49 5.39
N LYS A 30 8.89 -8.59 4.78
CA LYS A 30 10.31 -8.94 4.64
C LYS A 30 11.06 -7.97 3.74
N GLU A 31 10.37 -7.36 2.78
CA GLU A 31 10.95 -6.42 1.82
C GLU A 31 10.73 -4.96 2.23
N GLY A 32 9.91 -4.71 3.25
CA GLY A 32 9.50 -3.36 3.61
C GLY A 32 8.68 -2.67 2.54
N ARG A 33 7.96 -3.43 1.73
CA ARG A 33 7.17 -2.96 0.58
C ARG A 33 5.70 -3.33 0.72
N LEU A 34 4.88 -2.65 -0.08
CA LEU A 34 3.45 -2.93 -0.13
C LEU A 34 2.91 -2.69 -1.53
N ILE A 35 1.78 -3.30 -1.82
CA ILE A 35 1.07 -3.13 -3.08
C ILE A 35 -0.17 -2.31 -2.82
N VAL A 36 -0.29 -1.19 -3.54
CA VAL A 36 -1.45 -0.28 -3.46
C VAL A 36 -2.27 -0.43 -4.72
N ASP A 37 -3.58 -0.56 -4.55
CA ASP A 37 -4.50 -0.78 -5.67
C ASP A 37 -4.49 0.42 -6.62
N GLY A 38 -4.30 0.15 -7.92
CA GLY A 38 -4.27 1.17 -8.97
C GLY A 38 -3.03 2.06 -8.98
N VAL A 39 -2.01 1.76 -8.19
CA VAL A 39 -0.79 2.58 -8.06
C VAL A 39 0.44 1.77 -8.44
N ASN A 40 1.44 2.45 -9.01
CA ASN A 40 2.70 1.88 -9.46
C ASN A 40 2.51 0.74 -10.48
N ILE A 41 1.66 1.00 -11.44
CA ILE A 41 1.38 0.03 -12.50
C ILE A 41 2.57 -0.01 -13.45
N VAL A 42 3.11 -1.20 -13.65
CA VAL A 42 4.16 -1.48 -14.63
C VAL A 42 3.61 -2.35 -15.73
N LYS A 43 3.97 -2.01 -16.97
CA LYS A 43 3.64 -2.82 -18.13
C LYS A 43 4.82 -3.74 -18.42
N LYS A 44 4.56 -5.04 -18.43
CA LYS A 44 5.55 -6.05 -18.78
C LYS A 44 5.18 -6.72 -20.09
N HIS A 45 6.17 -6.85 -20.98
CA HIS A 45 6.02 -7.68 -22.15
C HIS A 45 6.20 -9.13 -21.75
N GLN A 46 5.19 -9.94 -22.04
CA GLN A 46 5.24 -11.38 -21.79
C GLN A 46 5.54 -12.08 -23.11
N ARG A 47 6.56 -12.93 -23.12
CA ARG A 47 6.85 -13.77 -24.28
C ARG A 47 5.85 -14.90 -24.37
N PRO A 48 5.49 -15.34 -25.61
CA PRO A 48 4.68 -16.55 -25.76
C PRO A 48 5.38 -17.74 -25.09
N THR A 49 4.62 -18.46 -24.30
CA THR A 49 5.13 -19.65 -23.62
C THR A 49 4.17 -20.80 -23.79
N GLN A 50 4.64 -22.01 -23.52
CA GLN A 50 3.83 -23.22 -23.53
C GLN A 50 3.85 -23.81 -22.13
N GLN A 51 2.67 -23.92 -21.53
CA GLN A 51 2.52 -24.49 -20.19
C GLN A 51 1.55 -25.67 -20.27
N ALA A 52 1.95 -26.81 -19.73
CA ALA A 52 1.12 -28.01 -19.70
C ALA A 52 0.55 -28.38 -21.08
N GLY A 53 1.33 -28.19 -22.15
CA GLY A 53 0.90 -28.47 -23.51
C GLY A 53 0.02 -27.42 -24.15
N VAL A 54 -0.31 -26.35 -23.43
CA VAL A 54 -1.15 -25.24 -23.92
C VAL A 54 -0.27 -24.03 -24.23
N ALA A 55 -0.40 -23.47 -25.44
CA ALA A 55 0.29 -22.25 -25.81
C ALA A 55 -0.33 -21.05 -25.08
N VAL A 56 0.51 -20.27 -24.38
CA VAL A 56 0.11 -19.02 -23.73
C VAL A 56 0.56 -17.87 -24.61
N PRO A 57 -0.38 -17.03 -25.12
CA PRO A 57 0.00 -15.92 -25.99
C PRO A 57 0.82 -14.89 -25.23
N GLY A 58 1.80 -14.31 -25.89
CA GLY A 58 2.54 -13.17 -25.38
C GLY A 58 1.71 -11.90 -25.45
N GLY A 59 2.16 -10.86 -24.77
CA GLY A 59 1.49 -9.57 -24.77
C GLY A 59 2.05 -8.63 -23.74
N VAL A 60 1.33 -7.53 -23.54
CA VAL A 60 1.65 -6.53 -22.51
C VAL A 60 0.70 -6.75 -21.33
N ILE A 61 1.27 -7.01 -20.16
CA ILE A 61 0.52 -7.19 -18.92
C ILE A 61 0.78 -6.00 -18.02
N ALA A 62 -0.30 -5.36 -17.54
CA ALA A 62 -0.24 -4.30 -16.55
C ALA A 62 -0.42 -4.91 -15.16
N ARG A 63 0.52 -4.67 -14.27
CA ARG A 63 0.47 -5.14 -12.88
C ARG A 63 0.93 -4.04 -11.94
N GLU A 64 0.35 -4.00 -10.75
CA GLU A 64 0.84 -3.13 -9.68
C GLU A 64 2.14 -3.71 -9.13
N ALA A 65 3.20 -2.92 -9.18
CA ALA A 65 4.48 -3.28 -8.58
C ALA A 65 4.52 -2.81 -7.12
N PRO A 66 5.30 -3.50 -6.25
CA PRO A 66 5.42 -3.08 -4.86
C PRO A 66 6.08 -1.72 -4.72
N LEU A 67 5.58 -0.93 -3.77
CA LEU A 67 6.15 0.35 -3.34
C LEU A 67 6.84 0.18 -1.99
N HIS A 68 7.93 0.92 -1.78
CA HIS A 68 8.54 0.97 -0.45
C HIS A 68 7.58 1.68 0.53
N ALA A 69 7.46 1.15 1.75
CA ALA A 69 6.53 1.70 2.74
C ALA A 69 6.82 3.17 3.11
N SER A 70 8.07 3.62 2.98
CA SER A 70 8.44 5.01 3.21
C SER A 70 7.90 5.99 2.17
N ASN A 71 7.45 5.48 1.02
CA ASN A 71 6.94 6.30 -0.09
C ASN A 71 5.44 6.57 0.01
N VAL A 72 4.79 6.13 1.06
CA VAL A 72 3.36 6.32 1.27
C VAL A 72 3.08 6.81 2.68
N MET A 73 1.97 7.54 2.84
CA MET A 73 1.45 7.96 4.15
C MET A 73 -0.01 7.57 4.26
N ILE A 74 -0.45 7.22 5.46
CA ILE A 74 -1.85 6.92 5.73
C ILE A 74 -2.69 8.19 5.57
N VAL A 75 -3.84 8.05 4.94
CA VAL A 75 -4.86 9.08 4.90
C VAL A 75 -5.83 8.82 6.05
N CYS A 76 -5.86 9.72 7.02
CA CYS A 76 -6.73 9.60 8.19
C CYS A 76 -8.19 9.77 7.78
N LYS A 77 -9.07 8.89 8.26
CA LYS A 77 -10.50 8.97 7.99
C LYS A 77 -11.17 10.15 8.67
N GLU A 78 -10.64 10.56 9.84
CA GLU A 78 -11.24 11.63 10.64
C GLU A 78 -10.88 13.01 10.11
N CYS A 79 -9.62 13.27 9.80
CA CYS A 79 -9.18 14.57 9.30
C CYS A 79 -9.02 14.62 7.78
N SER A 80 -9.15 13.50 7.09
CA SER A 80 -9.00 13.35 5.63
C SER A 80 -7.65 13.86 5.08
N LYS A 81 -6.64 13.92 5.92
CA LYS A 81 -5.30 14.40 5.55
C LYS A 81 -4.28 13.27 5.66
N PRO A 82 -3.25 13.27 4.79
CA PRO A 82 -2.15 12.34 4.96
C PRO A 82 -1.40 12.65 6.25
N SER A 83 -1.05 11.61 6.99
CA SER A 83 -0.41 11.75 8.28
C SER A 83 0.47 10.54 8.56
N ARG A 84 1.47 10.76 9.40
CA ARG A 84 2.22 9.66 9.97
C ARG A 84 1.45 9.08 11.14
N THR A 85 1.73 7.82 11.45
CA THR A 85 1.04 7.12 12.54
C THR A 85 1.92 7.07 13.78
N GLY A 86 1.26 7.21 14.92
CA GLY A 86 1.84 6.91 16.22
C GLY A 86 1.15 5.70 16.82
N VAL A 87 1.53 5.32 18.02
CA VAL A 87 0.94 4.21 18.77
C VAL A 87 0.46 4.72 20.11
N ARG A 88 -0.77 4.37 20.46
CA ARG A 88 -1.35 4.64 21.77
C ARG A 88 -1.76 3.32 22.41
N VAL A 89 -1.53 3.20 23.71
CA VAL A 89 -1.99 2.05 24.48
C VAL A 89 -3.32 2.45 25.15
N ARG A 90 -4.38 1.70 24.87
CA ARG A 90 -5.68 1.90 25.50
C ARG A 90 -5.65 1.43 26.95
N GLN A 91 -6.69 1.78 27.71
CA GLN A 91 -6.82 1.36 29.12
C GLN A 91 -6.87 -0.15 29.28
N ASP A 92 -7.36 -0.87 28.27
CA ASP A 92 -7.38 -2.34 28.25
C ASP A 92 -6.05 -2.98 27.88
N GLY A 93 -5.00 -2.18 27.62
CA GLY A 93 -3.69 -2.66 27.22
C GLY A 93 -3.51 -2.89 25.73
N VAL A 94 -4.54 -2.68 24.92
CA VAL A 94 -4.45 -2.86 23.46
C VAL A 94 -3.76 -1.67 22.83
N LYS A 95 -2.78 -1.95 21.96
CA LYS A 95 -2.09 -0.94 21.17
C LYS A 95 -2.90 -0.61 19.92
N VAL A 96 -3.13 0.69 19.69
CA VAL A 96 -3.82 1.18 18.50
C VAL A 96 -2.96 2.21 17.78
N ARG A 97 -3.16 2.31 16.48
CA ARG A 97 -2.52 3.34 15.67
C ARG A 97 -3.31 4.64 15.81
N VAL A 98 -2.59 5.74 15.90
CA VAL A 98 -3.20 7.07 15.96
C VAL A 98 -2.67 7.97 14.87
N CYS A 99 -3.51 8.88 14.41
CA CYS A 99 -3.12 9.94 13.48
C CYS A 99 -2.34 11.00 14.24
N LYS A 100 -1.12 11.30 13.82
CA LYS A 100 -0.31 12.35 14.47
C LYS A 100 -0.83 13.76 14.19
N ASN A 101 -1.71 13.92 13.21
CA ASN A 101 -2.25 15.22 12.85
C ASN A 101 -3.46 15.62 13.69
N CYS A 102 -4.39 14.70 13.95
CA CYS A 102 -5.61 14.96 14.70
C CYS A 102 -5.75 14.11 15.97
N ASN A 103 -4.82 13.22 16.26
CA ASN A 103 -4.82 12.31 17.41
C ASN A 103 -5.99 11.31 17.44
N ALA A 104 -6.69 11.14 16.35
CA ALA A 104 -7.76 10.14 16.26
C ALA A 104 -7.19 8.74 16.16
N ASP A 105 -7.89 7.77 16.72
CA ASP A 105 -7.54 6.36 16.56
C ASP A 105 -7.82 5.92 15.11
N ILE A 106 -6.83 5.29 14.48
CA ILE A 106 -6.97 4.76 13.13
C ILE A 106 -7.59 3.37 13.17
N ASP A 107 -7.24 2.60 14.18
CA ASP A 107 -7.78 1.25 14.39
C ASP A 107 -9.08 1.24 15.18
#